data_155bdc641b97db2398d72f78142e539c
#
_entry.id   155bdc641b97db2398d72f78142e539c
#
_cell.length_a   1.000
_cell.length_b   1.000
_cell.length_c   1.000
_cell.angle_alpha   90.00
_cell.angle_beta   90.00
_cell.angle_gamma   90.00
#
_symmetry.space_group_name_H-M   'P 1'
#
loop_
_entity.id
_entity.type
_entity.pdbx_description
1 polymer ?
#
loop_
_entity_poly.entity_id
_entity_poly.type
_entity_poly.pdbx_seq_one_letter_code
_entity_poly.pdbx_strand_id
1 'polypeptide(L)'
;EYALGKNSGKANIRKNLEDLGLELDEDSMRKVTERIIELGDKKELVTQEDLPYIVSDVLKHGAIGEKVRLKSYFVNLAHGLKPMATLKIEINGKEYEESSSGDGQYDAFVRALRKIYKVTLGRKFPMLTNYTVTIPPGGRTDAFVQTVIMWSYEDCAFRTRGLDADQTEAAIKATV
;
A
#
# COMPACT_ATOMS: atom_id res chain seq x y z
N GLU A 1 9.09 -16.15 18.79
CA GLU A 1 8.46 -15.16 17.88
C GLU A 1 7.83 -14.07 18.73
N TYR A 2 8.38 -12.87 18.69
CA TYR A 2 7.84 -11.75 19.46
C TYR A 2 6.95 -10.92 18.54
N ALA A 3 5.66 -10.90 18.87
CA ALA A 3 4.71 -10.00 18.19
C ALA A 3 4.97 -8.55 18.60
N LEU A 4 5.08 -7.67 17.63
CA LEU A 4 5.16 -6.24 17.83
C LEU A 4 3.73 -5.67 17.83
N GLY A 5 3.37 -4.98 18.90
CA GLY A 5 2.03 -4.45 19.07
C GLY A 5 2.00 -3.23 19.99
N LYS A 6 0.80 -2.84 20.41
CA LYS A 6 0.52 -1.65 21.25
C LYS A 6 1.47 -1.46 22.43
N ASN A 7 2.01 -2.55 23.00
CA ASN A 7 2.92 -2.51 24.14
C ASN A 7 4.40 -2.64 23.76
N SER A 8 4.73 -2.67 22.46
CA SER A 8 6.12 -2.73 22.02
C SER A 8 6.71 -1.33 22.10
N GLY A 9 7.54 -1.09 23.11
CA GLY A 9 8.24 0.18 23.27
C GLY A 9 9.18 0.45 22.07
N LYS A 10 9.47 1.75 21.81
CA LYS A 10 10.39 2.25 20.76
C LYS A 10 11.74 1.49 20.74
N ALA A 11 12.25 1.11 21.92
CA ALA A 11 13.50 0.35 22.06
C ALA A 11 13.41 -1.06 21.48
N ASN A 12 12.27 -1.74 21.64
CA ASN A 12 12.06 -3.08 21.08
C ASN A 12 11.94 -3.04 19.56
N ILE A 13 11.21 -2.06 19.04
CA ILE A 13 11.10 -1.84 17.58
C ILE A 13 12.48 -1.53 16.98
N ARG A 14 13.26 -0.65 17.63
CA ARG A 14 14.63 -0.32 17.19
C ARG A 14 15.51 -1.56 17.14
N LYS A 15 15.50 -2.39 18.18
CA LYS A 15 16.29 -3.62 18.21
C LYS A 15 15.93 -4.60 17.09
N ASN A 16 14.62 -4.78 16.82
CA ASN A 16 14.18 -5.65 15.72
C ASN A 16 14.59 -5.10 14.34
N LEU A 17 14.63 -3.77 14.17
CA LEU A 17 15.12 -3.13 12.94
C LEU A 17 16.63 -3.31 12.78
N GLU A 18 17.39 -3.13 13.87
CA GLU A 18 18.84 -3.36 13.90
C GLU A 18 19.19 -4.82 13.56
N ASP A 19 18.44 -5.79 14.11
CA ASP A 19 18.58 -7.22 13.80
C ASP A 19 18.34 -7.51 12.30
N LEU A 20 17.54 -6.69 11.62
CA LEU A 20 17.30 -6.76 10.18
C LEU A 20 18.30 -5.92 9.35
N GLY A 21 19.26 -5.26 10.00
CA GLY A 21 20.22 -4.38 9.35
C GLY A 21 19.65 -3.04 8.88
N LEU A 22 18.51 -2.62 9.47
CA LEU A 22 17.84 -1.36 9.14
C LEU A 22 18.10 -0.32 10.24
N GLU A 23 18.84 0.72 9.90
CA GLU A 23 19.04 1.90 10.75
C GLU A 23 18.15 3.04 10.28
N LEU A 24 17.36 3.61 11.20
CA LEU A 24 16.46 4.73 10.95
C LEU A 24 16.87 5.94 11.79
N ASP A 25 16.73 7.13 11.21
CA ASP A 25 16.82 8.37 11.97
C ASP A 25 15.64 8.53 12.95
N GLU A 26 15.72 9.48 13.85
CA GLU A 26 14.72 9.67 14.91
C GLU A 26 13.32 10.00 14.37
N ASP A 27 13.19 10.74 13.27
CA ASP A 27 11.91 11.11 12.68
C ASP A 27 11.27 9.92 11.97
N SER A 28 12.04 9.19 11.19
CA SER A 28 11.63 7.94 10.54
C SER A 28 11.24 6.88 11.58
N MET A 29 12.02 6.77 12.67
CA MET A 29 11.74 5.86 13.77
C MET A 29 10.42 6.19 14.47
N ARG A 30 10.12 7.48 14.66
CA ARG A 30 8.85 7.93 15.23
C ARG A 30 7.68 7.53 14.34
N LYS A 31 7.75 7.81 13.04
CA LYS A 31 6.71 7.49 12.06
C LYS A 31 6.45 5.98 11.97
N VAL A 32 7.51 5.17 11.94
CA VAL A 32 7.39 3.71 11.94
C VAL A 32 6.74 3.21 13.23
N THR A 33 7.14 3.77 14.39
CA THR A 33 6.56 3.41 15.68
C THR A 33 5.06 3.75 15.73
N GLU A 34 4.67 4.95 15.30
CA GLU A 34 3.26 5.38 15.23
C GLU A 34 2.45 4.44 14.32
N ARG A 35 2.99 4.03 13.18
CA ARG A 35 2.34 3.09 12.26
C ARG A 35 2.16 1.71 12.88
N ILE A 36 3.16 1.19 13.59
CA ILE A 36 3.06 -0.11 14.29
C ILE A 36 1.99 -0.06 15.39
N ILE A 37 1.90 1.04 16.12
CA ILE A 37 0.86 1.23 17.14
C ILE A 37 -0.52 1.27 16.50
N GLU A 38 -0.70 2.03 15.41
CA GLU A 38 -1.96 2.09 14.65
C GLU A 38 -2.42 0.71 14.19
N LEU A 39 -1.48 -0.10 13.66
CA LEU A 39 -1.76 -1.45 13.23
C LEU A 39 -2.13 -2.35 14.42
N GLY A 40 -1.40 -2.22 15.54
CA GLY A 40 -1.70 -2.95 16.78
C GLY A 40 -3.06 -2.56 17.39
N ASP A 41 -3.49 -1.31 17.26
CA ASP A 41 -4.82 -0.85 17.69
C ASP A 41 -5.96 -1.44 16.85
N LYS A 42 -5.69 -1.77 15.58
CA LYS A 42 -6.59 -2.54 14.69
C LYS A 42 -6.60 -4.04 14.99
N LYS A 43 -5.95 -4.49 16.09
CA LYS A 43 -5.75 -5.89 16.49
C LYS A 43 -4.91 -6.73 15.52
N GLU A 44 -4.05 -6.08 14.78
CA GLU A 44 -3.14 -6.73 13.85
C GLU A 44 -1.85 -7.11 14.58
N LEU A 45 -1.43 -8.37 14.43
CA LEU A 45 -0.16 -8.86 14.96
C LEU A 45 0.94 -8.51 13.97
N VAL A 46 1.74 -7.50 14.30
CA VAL A 46 2.93 -7.13 13.53
C VAL A 46 4.08 -8.05 13.94
N THR A 47 4.69 -8.71 12.97
CA THR A 47 5.86 -9.57 13.16
C THR A 47 7.15 -8.83 12.75
N GLN A 48 8.30 -9.38 13.10
CA GLN A 48 9.59 -8.85 12.65
C GLN A 48 9.71 -8.86 11.11
N GLU A 49 9.11 -9.84 10.46
CA GLU A 49 9.12 -9.98 8.99
C GLU A 49 8.30 -8.87 8.28
N ASP A 50 7.34 -8.25 8.96
CA ASP A 50 6.54 -7.16 8.44
C ASP A 50 7.28 -5.80 8.46
N LEU A 51 8.28 -5.65 9.34
CA LEU A 51 9.00 -4.40 9.55
C LEU A 51 9.60 -3.78 8.27
N PRO A 52 10.28 -4.54 7.37
CA PRO A 52 10.82 -3.95 6.14
C PRO A 52 9.76 -3.31 5.27
N TYR A 53 8.55 -3.88 5.24
CA TYR A 53 7.42 -3.37 4.46
C TYR A 53 6.81 -2.13 5.10
N ILE A 54 6.64 -2.15 6.44
CA ILE A 54 6.16 -1.00 7.20
C ILE A 54 7.13 0.17 7.06
N VAL A 55 8.42 -0.08 7.17
CA VAL A 55 9.46 0.94 6.96
C VAL A 55 9.39 1.49 5.53
N SER A 56 9.27 0.64 4.53
CA SER A 56 9.15 1.05 3.13
C SER A 56 7.88 1.88 2.89
N ASP A 57 6.75 1.51 3.50
CA ASP A 57 5.48 2.23 3.42
C ASP A 57 5.60 3.62 4.05
N VAL A 58 6.16 3.69 5.26
CA VAL A 58 6.32 4.94 6.03
C VAL A 58 7.34 5.88 5.40
N LEU A 59 8.49 5.36 4.94
CA LEU A 59 9.56 6.19 4.36
C LEU A 59 9.23 6.67 2.96
N LYS A 60 8.45 5.92 2.17
CA LYS A 60 7.93 6.41 0.89
C LYS A 60 7.01 7.61 1.07
N HIS A 61 6.26 7.66 2.15
CA HIS A 61 5.37 8.78 2.48
C HIS A 61 6.12 10.03 3.00
N GLY A 62 7.40 9.91 3.36
CA GLY A 62 8.14 11.00 4.00
C GLY A 62 9.36 11.55 3.27
N ALA A 63 9.96 10.84 2.33
CA ALA A 63 11.30 11.15 1.82
C ALA A 63 11.35 11.67 0.38
N ILE A 64 10.32 11.51 -0.41
CA ILE A 64 10.23 12.02 -1.78
C ILE A 64 8.95 12.82 -1.86
N GLY A 65 9.04 14.08 -2.23
CA GLY A 65 7.85 14.89 -2.48
C GLY A 65 6.91 14.10 -3.39
N GLU A 66 5.84 13.58 -2.80
CA GLU A 66 4.89 12.73 -3.50
C GLU A 66 4.33 13.51 -4.68
N LYS A 67 4.74 13.14 -5.88
CA LYS A 67 4.17 13.70 -7.10
C LYS A 67 2.73 13.26 -7.31
N VAL A 68 2.36 12.12 -6.71
CA VAL A 68 1.02 11.54 -6.74
C VAL A 68 0.61 11.18 -5.32
N ARG A 69 -0.54 11.67 -4.89
CA ARG A 69 -1.10 11.40 -3.56
C ARG A 69 -2.54 10.93 -3.68
N LEU A 70 -2.85 9.75 -3.18
CA LEU A 70 -4.23 9.29 -3.05
C LEU A 70 -4.91 10.03 -1.89
N LYS A 71 -5.89 10.87 -2.20
CA LYS A 71 -6.63 11.68 -1.20
C LYS A 71 -7.76 10.86 -0.57
N SER A 72 -8.54 10.22 -1.41
CA SER A 72 -9.64 9.36 -0.99
C SER A 72 -10.05 8.41 -2.11
N TYR A 73 -10.66 7.31 -1.74
CA TYR A 73 -11.29 6.41 -2.69
C TYR A 73 -12.47 5.69 -2.05
N PHE A 74 -13.35 5.21 -2.90
CA PHE A 74 -14.45 4.33 -2.57
C PHE A 74 -14.43 3.16 -3.56
N VAL A 75 -14.49 1.95 -3.05
CA VAL A 75 -14.67 0.73 -3.84
C VAL A 75 -15.82 -0.07 -3.25
N ASN A 76 -16.67 -0.61 -4.11
CA ASN A 76 -17.76 -1.46 -3.67
C ASN A 76 -17.68 -2.85 -4.28
N LEU A 77 -18.27 -3.80 -3.59
CA LEU A 77 -18.56 -5.12 -4.07
C LEU A 77 -20.00 -5.44 -3.68
N ALA A 78 -20.85 -5.73 -4.65
CA ALA A 78 -22.24 -6.09 -4.42
C ALA A 78 -22.61 -7.30 -5.26
N HIS A 79 -23.38 -8.22 -4.67
CA HIS A 79 -23.82 -9.42 -5.39
C HIS A 79 -24.70 -9.03 -6.59
N GLY A 80 -24.38 -9.58 -7.77
CA GLY A 80 -25.16 -9.34 -8.99
C GLY A 80 -24.90 -7.99 -9.68
N LEU A 81 -24.02 -7.14 -9.16
CA LEU A 81 -23.62 -5.87 -9.76
C LEU A 81 -22.14 -5.86 -10.07
N LYS A 82 -21.74 -5.09 -11.10
CA LYS A 82 -20.31 -4.87 -11.35
C LYS A 82 -19.70 -4.01 -10.26
N PRO A 83 -18.53 -4.38 -9.74
CA PRO A 83 -17.77 -3.52 -8.85
C PRO A 83 -17.52 -2.15 -9.45
N MET A 84 -17.58 -1.12 -8.62
CA MET A 84 -17.28 0.26 -8.99
C MET A 84 -16.22 0.84 -8.06
N ALA A 85 -15.41 1.71 -8.59
CA ALA A 85 -14.47 2.52 -7.81
C ALA A 85 -14.61 3.99 -8.20
N THR A 86 -14.57 4.85 -7.19
CA THR A 86 -14.37 6.30 -7.33
C THR A 86 -13.11 6.66 -6.57
N LEU A 87 -12.23 7.43 -7.17
CA LEU A 87 -11.00 7.85 -6.50
C LEU A 87 -10.73 9.33 -6.74
N LYS A 88 -10.11 9.96 -5.74
CA LYS A 88 -9.58 11.30 -5.80
C LYS A 88 -8.08 11.26 -5.53
N ILE A 89 -7.31 11.76 -6.48
CA ILE A 89 -5.86 11.84 -6.38
C ILE A 89 -5.38 13.26 -6.61
N GLU A 90 -4.27 13.60 -5.98
CA GLU A 90 -3.54 14.83 -6.22
C GLU A 90 -2.26 14.49 -7.01
N ILE A 91 -2.05 15.18 -8.11
CA ILE A 91 -0.85 15.02 -8.94
C ILE A 91 -0.23 16.41 -9.16
N ASN A 92 1.00 16.59 -8.66
CA ASN A 92 1.71 17.88 -8.72
C ASN A 92 0.87 19.05 -8.16
N GLY A 93 0.15 18.83 -7.05
CA GLY A 93 -0.69 19.83 -6.39
C GLY A 93 -2.06 20.09 -7.03
N LYS A 94 -2.42 19.33 -8.07
CA LYS A 94 -3.74 19.43 -8.71
C LYS A 94 -4.57 18.18 -8.45
N GLU A 95 -5.81 18.37 -8.01
CA GLU A 95 -6.74 17.28 -7.72
C GLU A 95 -7.49 16.80 -8.97
N TYR A 96 -7.69 15.49 -9.03
CA TYR A 96 -8.43 14.79 -10.07
C TYR A 96 -9.34 13.77 -9.43
N GLU A 97 -10.57 13.65 -9.93
CA GLU A 97 -11.56 12.67 -9.48
C GLU A 97 -12.12 11.91 -10.67
N GLU A 98 -12.18 10.60 -10.57
CA GLU A 98 -12.72 9.73 -11.59
C GLU A 98 -13.38 8.49 -10.99
N SER A 99 -14.33 7.95 -11.77
CA SER A 99 -15.03 6.72 -11.44
C SER A 99 -14.97 5.72 -12.59
N SER A 100 -14.93 4.44 -12.24
CA SER A 100 -15.00 3.37 -13.23
C SER A 100 -15.63 2.11 -12.63
N SER A 101 -16.21 1.28 -13.49
CA SER A 101 -16.57 -0.10 -13.17
C SER A 101 -15.48 -1.05 -13.64
N GLY A 102 -15.39 -2.22 -13.00
CA GLY A 102 -14.44 -3.28 -13.33
C GLY A 102 -15.02 -4.67 -13.10
N ASP A 103 -14.21 -5.68 -13.37
CA ASP A 103 -14.58 -7.08 -13.11
C ASP A 103 -14.27 -7.49 -11.66
N GLY A 104 -13.51 -6.67 -10.93
CA GLY A 104 -13.22 -6.73 -9.49
C GLY A 104 -13.01 -5.34 -8.93
N GLN A 105 -12.96 -5.20 -7.58
CA GLN A 105 -12.74 -3.93 -6.89
C GLN A 105 -11.44 -3.26 -7.31
N TYR A 106 -10.35 -4.03 -7.33
CA TYR A 106 -9.04 -3.54 -7.74
C TYR A 106 -9.00 -3.16 -9.24
N ASP A 107 -9.63 -3.95 -10.11
CA ASP A 107 -9.73 -3.62 -11.53
C ASP A 107 -10.52 -2.32 -11.75
N ALA A 108 -11.63 -2.13 -11.03
CA ALA A 108 -12.39 -0.88 -11.07
C ALA A 108 -11.52 0.33 -10.65
N PHE A 109 -10.73 0.20 -9.58
CA PHE A 109 -9.80 1.22 -9.12
C PHE A 109 -8.74 1.55 -10.19
N VAL A 110 -8.07 0.53 -10.73
CA VAL A 110 -7.04 0.72 -11.77
C VAL A 110 -7.62 1.34 -13.05
N ARG A 111 -8.84 0.97 -13.43
CA ARG A 111 -9.53 1.57 -14.59
C ARG A 111 -9.83 3.06 -14.37
N ALA A 112 -10.27 3.44 -13.16
CA ALA A 112 -10.48 4.85 -12.81
C ALA A 112 -9.16 5.64 -12.84
N LEU A 113 -8.09 5.07 -12.27
CA LEU A 113 -6.76 5.66 -12.30
C LEU A 113 -6.22 5.83 -13.74
N ARG A 114 -6.38 4.80 -14.57
CA ARG A 114 -6.01 4.87 -16.01
C ARG A 114 -6.77 5.96 -16.77
N LYS A 115 -8.03 6.21 -16.45
CA LYS A 115 -8.79 7.31 -17.04
C LYS A 115 -8.14 8.66 -16.74
N ILE A 116 -7.75 8.92 -15.48
CA ILE A 116 -7.05 10.14 -15.10
C ILE A 116 -5.76 10.30 -15.92
N TYR A 117 -4.93 9.26 -15.97
CA TYR A 117 -3.67 9.34 -16.72
C TYR A 117 -3.90 9.54 -18.22
N LYS A 118 -4.79 8.77 -18.82
CA LYS A 118 -5.03 8.80 -20.28
C LYS A 118 -5.78 10.08 -20.72
N VAL A 119 -6.90 10.39 -20.05
CA VAL A 119 -7.81 11.46 -20.50
C VAL A 119 -7.31 12.82 -20.01
N THR A 120 -6.90 12.92 -18.75
CA THR A 120 -6.57 14.21 -18.15
C THR A 120 -5.10 14.60 -18.35
N LEU A 121 -4.19 13.65 -18.27
CA LEU A 121 -2.75 13.90 -18.37
C LEU A 121 -2.17 13.58 -19.74
N GLY A 122 -2.92 12.92 -20.63
CA GLY A 122 -2.45 12.45 -21.93
C GLY A 122 -1.27 11.48 -21.85
N ARG A 123 -1.14 10.78 -20.72
CA ARG A 123 -0.02 9.85 -20.43
C ARG A 123 -0.49 8.41 -20.43
N LYS A 124 0.39 7.52 -20.85
CA LYS A 124 0.17 6.07 -20.67
C LYS A 124 0.32 5.71 -19.19
N PHE A 125 -0.53 4.82 -18.71
CA PHE A 125 -0.37 4.18 -17.41
C PHE A 125 0.40 2.87 -17.59
N PRO A 126 1.28 2.47 -16.67
CA PRO A 126 1.99 1.20 -16.77
C PRO A 126 1.04 0.02 -16.93
N MET A 127 1.48 -0.98 -17.69
CA MET A 127 0.73 -2.20 -17.87
C MET A 127 1.08 -3.18 -16.75
N LEU A 128 0.07 -3.72 -16.08
CA LEU A 128 0.22 -4.79 -15.11
C LEU A 128 0.55 -6.09 -15.85
N THR A 129 1.68 -6.71 -15.51
CA THR A 129 2.14 -7.95 -16.12
C THR A 129 2.02 -9.15 -15.19
N ASN A 130 2.10 -8.92 -13.86
CA ASN A 130 1.88 -9.96 -12.87
C ASN A 130 1.35 -9.34 -11.57
N TYR A 131 0.55 -10.13 -10.84
CA TYR A 131 -0.08 -9.74 -9.59
C TYR A 131 -0.01 -10.93 -8.64
N THR A 132 0.71 -10.79 -7.53
CA THR A 132 0.89 -11.84 -6.54
C THR A 132 0.43 -11.35 -5.18
N VAL A 133 -0.42 -12.13 -4.53
CA VAL A 133 -0.86 -11.91 -3.16
C VAL A 133 -0.28 -13.01 -2.29
N THR A 134 0.40 -12.62 -1.23
CA THR A 134 0.99 -13.55 -0.28
C THR A 134 0.51 -13.21 1.12
N ILE A 135 0.05 -14.22 1.83
CA ILE A 135 -0.22 -14.12 3.26
C ILE A 135 1.06 -14.60 3.96
N PRO A 136 1.73 -13.75 4.75
CA PRO A 136 2.92 -14.15 5.50
C PRO A 136 2.64 -15.37 6.40
N PRO A 137 3.65 -16.19 6.68
CA PRO A 137 3.49 -17.37 7.53
C PRO A 137 2.92 -17.00 8.90
N GLY A 138 1.88 -17.72 9.33
CA GLY A 138 1.19 -17.44 10.59
C GLY A 138 -0.32 -17.71 10.50
N GLY A 139 -0.87 -17.76 9.30
CA GLY A 139 -2.19 -18.35 8.97
C GLY A 139 -3.40 -17.82 9.73
N ARG A 140 -3.35 -16.57 10.25
CA ARG A 140 -4.49 -15.93 10.91
C ARG A 140 -5.27 -15.11 9.91
N THR A 141 -6.57 -15.04 10.08
CA THR A 141 -7.48 -14.25 9.22
C THR A 141 -7.25 -12.74 9.34
N ASP A 142 -6.50 -12.32 10.37
CA ASP A 142 -6.09 -10.95 10.67
C ASP A 142 -4.62 -10.66 10.29
N ALA A 143 -3.98 -11.57 9.55
CA ALA A 143 -2.61 -11.39 9.08
C ALA A 143 -2.53 -10.34 7.97
N PHE A 144 -1.37 -9.65 7.91
CA PHE A 144 -1.09 -8.76 6.78
C PHE A 144 -1.07 -9.54 5.47
N VAL A 145 -1.63 -8.92 4.46
CA VAL A 145 -1.56 -9.37 3.08
C VAL A 145 -0.52 -8.54 2.36
N GLN A 146 0.46 -9.20 1.79
CA GLN A 146 1.43 -8.58 0.89
C GLN A 146 0.96 -8.72 -0.55
N THR A 147 0.83 -7.60 -1.23
CA THR A 147 0.61 -7.57 -2.68
C THR A 147 1.88 -7.11 -3.37
N VAL A 148 2.33 -7.89 -4.34
CA VAL A 148 3.45 -7.56 -5.24
C VAL A 148 2.90 -7.45 -6.65
N ILE A 149 3.13 -6.32 -7.29
CA ILE A 149 2.68 -6.05 -8.65
C ILE A 149 3.92 -5.84 -9.55
N MET A 150 3.93 -6.55 -10.66
CA MET A 150 4.90 -6.33 -11.73
C MET A 150 4.28 -5.44 -12.79
N TRP A 151 4.99 -4.40 -13.15
CA TRP A 151 4.59 -3.42 -14.14
C TRP A 151 5.53 -3.41 -15.32
N SER A 152 5.00 -3.11 -16.49
CA SER A 152 5.76 -2.78 -17.69
C SER A 152 5.36 -1.38 -18.17
N TYR A 153 6.34 -0.54 -18.39
CA TYR A 153 6.17 0.79 -18.97
C TYR A 153 7.26 1.05 -19.98
N GLU A 154 6.87 1.20 -21.26
CA GLU A 154 7.81 1.24 -22.38
C GLU A 154 8.72 0.00 -22.35
N ASP A 155 10.04 0.18 -22.31
CA ASP A 155 11.02 -0.91 -22.29
C ASP A 155 11.49 -1.25 -20.86
N CYS A 156 10.87 -0.68 -19.83
CA CYS A 156 11.21 -0.91 -18.42
C CYS A 156 10.18 -1.80 -17.74
N ALA A 157 10.66 -2.84 -17.05
CA ALA A 157 9.87 -3.60 -16.09
C ALA A 157 10.28 -3.22 -14.67
N PHE A 158 9.31 -3.01 -13.79
CA PHE A 158 9.55 -2.69 -12.40
C PHE A 158 8.52 -3.36 -11.49
N ARG A 159 8.81 -3.38 -10.21
CA ARG A 159 8.03 -4.06 -9.20
C ARG A 159 7.65 -3.08 -8.08
N THR A 160 6.40 -3.14 -7.66
CA THR A 160 5.88 -2.41 -6.49
C THR A 160 5.31 -3.37 -5.46
N ARG A 161 5.21 -2.92 -4.22
CA ARG A 161 4.70 -3.72 -3.10
C ARG A 161 3.78 -2.88 -2.24
N GLY A 162 2.73 -3.50 -1.72
CA GLY A 162 1.87 -2.94 -0.71
C GLY A 162 1.59 -3.97 0.37
N LEU A 163 1.43 -3.50 1.58
CA LEU A 163 1.14 -4.31 2.76
C LEU A 163 -0.07 -3.71 3.49
N ASP A 164 -1.10 -4.50 3.68
CA ASP A 164 -2.26 -4.14 4.51
C ASP A 164 -2.96 -5.42 4.98
N ALA A 165 -3.83 -5.30 5.99
CA ALA A 165 -4.71 -6.38 6.42
C ALA A 165 -5.80 -6.68 5.38
N ASP A 166 -6.24 -5.67 4.63
CA ASP A 166 -7.16 -5.82 3.51
C ASP A 166 -6.41 -5.99 2.19
N GLN A 167 -6.79 -7.00 1.42
CA GLN A 167 -6.14 -7.34 0.15
C GLN A 167 -6.26 -6.21 -0.89
N THR A 168 -7.41 -5.55 -0.94
CA THR A 168 -7.65 -4.44 -1.87
C THR A 168 -6.83 -3.22 -1.50
N GLU A 169 -6.75 -2.90 -0.19
CA GLU A 169 -5.87 -1.86 0.35
C GLU A 169 -4.40 -2.12 0.03
N ALA A 170 -3.92 -3.35 0.25
CA ALA A 170 -2.55 -3.73 -0.07
C ALA A 170 -2.26 -3.54 -1.57
N ALA A 171 -3.20 -3.88 -2.45
CA ALA A 171 -3.06 -3.68 -3.90
C ALA A 171 -3.06 -2.20 -4.29
N ILE A 172 -3.93 -1.38 -3.68
CA ILE A 172 -3.97 0.06 -3.89
C ILE A 172 -2.65 0.71 -3.47
N LYS A 173 -2.13 0.36 -2.29
CA LYS A 173 -0.82 0.82 -1.81
C LYS A 173 0.34 0.41 -2.71
N ALA A 174 0.26 -0.76 -3.33
CA ALA A 174 1.25 -1.20 -4.31
C ALA A 174 1.15 -0.43 -5.65
N THR A 175 0.04 0.27 -5.89
CA THR A 175 -0.24 0.92 -7.19
C THR A 175 0.07 2.41 -7.16
N VAL A 176 -0.18 3.09 -6.04
CA VAL A 176 0.02 4.53 -5.85
C VAL A 176 1.27 4.80 -5.04
#